data_83a89b293a9106be2f94a72ddbd39a12
#
_entry.id   83a89b293a9106be2f94a72ddbd39a12
#
_cell.length_a   1.000
_cell.length_b   1.000
_cell.length_c   1.000
_cell.angle_alpha   90.00
_cell.angle_beta   90.00
_cell.angle_gamma   90.00
#
_symmetry.space_group_name_H-M   'P 1'
#
loop_
_entity.id
_entity.type
_entity.pdbx_description
1 polymer ?
#
loop_
_entity_poly.entity_id
_entity_poly.type
_entity_poly.pdbx_seq_one_letter_code
_entity_poly.pdbx_strand_id
1 'polypeptide(L)'
;ELKFRRDKIRSLMVSQGIDAALITCNANLIYTYGCVVSGYLYLPLHSPALLFFKRPNNITGEHSFSIRKPEQIVDLLKEQGLPMPTKLMLEGDELPYTEYCRLASLFPEAEVVNGTPLIRQARSVKTPVEIEMFRRSGIAHAKAYEQIPSVYRPGMTDIEFSIEIERLMRLQGC
;
A
#
# COMPACT_ATOMS: atom_id res chain seq x y z
N GLU A 1 2.14 -14.64 -4.98
CA GLU A 1 1.05 -13.67 -4.91
C GLU A 1 1.56 -12.23 -5.09
N LEU A 2 2.48 -11.72 -4.26
CA LEU A 2 2.98 -10.34 -4.33
C LEU A 2 3.62 -10.01 -5.68
N LYS A 3 4.40 -10.96 -6.26
CA LYS A 3 4.95 -10.78 -7.61
C LYS A 3 3.84 -10.61 -8.63
N PHE A 4 2.82 -11.47 -8.60
CA PHE A 4 1.67 -11.39 -9.52
C PHE A 4 0.96 -10.03 -9.43
N ARG A 5 0.75 -9.50 -8.23
CA ARG A 5 0.13 -8.19 -8.02
C ARG A 5 0.97 -7.06 -8.60
N ARG A 6 2.29 -7.08 -8.39
CA ARG A 6 3.20 -6.11 -9.00
C ARG A 6 3.21 -6.20 -10.52
N ASP A 7 3.20 -7.40 -11.07
CA ASP A 7 3.19 -7.61 -12.53
C ASP A 7 1.88 -7.14 -13.16
N LYS A 8 0.75 -7.26 -12.44
CA LYS A 8 -0.53 -6.70 -12.85
C LYS A 8 -0.49 -5.16 -12.93
N ILE A 9 0.13 -4.49 -11.94
CA ILE A 9 0.35 -3.05 -11.97
C ILE A 9 1.26 -2.69 -13.14
N ARG A 10 2.38 -3.40 -13.35
CA ARG A 10 3.29 -3.18 -14.47
C ARG A 10 2.61 -3.28 -15.83
N SER A 11 1.72 -4.25 -16.00
CA SER A 11 0.96 -4.40 -17.26
C SER A 11 0.10 -3.18 -17.56
N LEU A 12 -0.50 -2.57 -16.53
CA LEU A 12 -1.25 -1.32 -16.67
C LEU A 12 -0.32 -0.12 -16.91
N MET A 13 0.85 -0.09 -16.27
CA MET A 13 1.87 0.95 -16.50
C MET A 13 2.32 0.97 -17.97
N VAL A 14 2.58 -0.21 -18.55
CA VAL A 14 2.93 -0.35 -19.99
C VAL A 14 1.91 0.32 -20.87
N SER A 15 0.61 0.08 -20.63
CA SER A 15 -0.47 0.64 -21.45
C SER A 15 -0.56 2.18 -21.41
N GLN A 16 0.06 2.81 -20.40
CA GLN A 16 0.07 4.27 -20.19
C GLN A 16 1.47 4.89 -20.39
N GLY A 17 2.45 4.10 -20.82
CA GLY A 17 3.83 4.54 -21.03
C GLY A 17 4.51 5.01 -19.74
N ILE A 18 4.16 4.41 -18.59
CA ILE A 18 4.74 4.74 -17.28
C ILE A 18 5.95 3.84 -17.01
N ASP A 19 7.09 4.42 -16.67
CA ASP A 19 8.35 3.69 -16.45
C ASP A 19 8.51 3.17 -15.02
N ALA A 20 7.97 3.92 -14.05
CA ALA A 20 8.08 3.57 -12.64
C ALA A 20 6.88 4.08 -11.82
N ALA A 21 6.68 3.47 -10.66
CA ALA A 21 5.74 3.90 -9.65
C ALA A 21 6.43 4.10 -8.31
N LEU A 22 6.05 5.14 -7.56
CA LEU A 22 6.43 5.30 -6.17
C LEU A 22 5.16 5.19 -5.31
N ILE A 23 5.06 4.06 -4.58
CA ILE A 23 3.88 3.66 -3.80
C ILE A 23 4.14 3.95 -2.33
N THR A 24 3.18 4.59 -1.66
CA THR A 24 3.30 5.11 -0.29
C THR A 24 2.12 4.73 0.60
N CYS A 25 0.91 4.65 0.00
CA CYS A 25 -0.31 4.35 0.72
C CYS A 25 -0.26 2.96 1.38
N ASN A 26 -0.57 2.87 2.66
CA ASN A 26 -0.51 1.63 3.45
C ASN A 26 -1.27 0.46 2.78
N ALA A 27 -2.46 0.72 2.24
CA ALA A 27 -3.26 -0.30 1.57
C ALA A 27 -2.56 -0.84 0.31
N ASN A 28 -1.84 0.01 -0.41
CA ASN A 28 -1.11 -0.34 -1.62
C ASN A 28 0.26 -0.95 -1.30
N LEU A 29 0.90 -0.59 -0.19
CA LEU A 29 2.08 -1.29 0.34
C LEU A 29 1.73 -2.71 0.77
N ILE A 30 0.62 -2.93 1.48
CA ILE A 30 0.12 -4.28 1.80
C ILE A 30 -0.12 -5.08 0.50
N TYR A 31 -0.76 -4.47 -0.49
CA TYR A 31 -1.08 -5.12 -1.76
C TYR A 31 0.16 -5.54 -2.54
N THR A 32 1.19 -4.69 -2.57
CA THR A 32 2.38 -4.86 -3.43
C THR A 32 3.58 -5.46 -2.72
N TYR A 33 3.72 -5.25 -1.41
CA TYR A 33 4.86 -5.70 -0.61
C TYR A 33 4.47 -6.66 0.52
N GLY A 34 3.23 -6.64 0.99
CA GLY A 34 2.71 -7.57 2.00
C GLY A 34 2.75 -7.05 3.43
N CYS A 35 3.29 -5.88 3.69
CA CYS A 35 3.25 -5.25 5.01
C CYS A 35 3.17 -3.73 4.92
N VAL A 36 2.83 -3.10 6.05
CA VAL A 36 2.85 -1.64 6.21
C VAL A 36 4.21 -1.22 6.72
N VAL A 37 4.79 -0.23 6.06
CA VAL A 37 6.04 0.42 6.47
C VAL A 37 5.89 1.93 6.37
N SER A 38 6.59 2.65 7.24
CA SER A 38 6.78 4.08 7.01
C SER A 38 7.84 4.27 5.93
N GLY A 39 7.43 4.36 4.68
CA GLY A 39 8.38 4.38 3.57
C GLY A 39 7.72 4.38 2.19
N TYR A 40 8.47 3.93 1.21
CA TYR A 40 8.13 4.01 -0.21
C TYR A 40 8.51 2.71 -0.90
N LEU A 41 7.64 2.18 -1.74
CA LEU A 41 7.98 1.11 -2.67
C LEU A 41 8.18 1.71 -4.06
N TYR A 42 9.40 1.67 -4.55
CA TYR A 42 9.70 2.00 -5.94
C TYR A 42 9.52 0.76 -6.81
N LEU A 43 8.61 0.82 -7.75
CA LEU A 43 8.27 -0.25 -8.66
C LEU A 43 8.65 0.14 -10.09
N PRO A 44 9.87 -0.20 -10.54
CA PRO A 44 10.27 0.01 -11.93
C PRO A 44 9.59 -1.02 -12.84
N LEU A 45 9.46 -0.67 -14.13
CA LEU A 45 8.80 -1.52 -15.12
C LEU A 45 9.54 -2.84 -15.35
N HIS A 46 10.87 -2.80 -15.44
CA HIS A 46 11.70 -3.94 -15.89
C HIS A 46 12.67 -4.50 -14.85
N SER A 47 12.72 -3.92 -13.65
CA SER A 47 13.66 -4.32 -12.60
C SER A 47 12.92 -4.74 -11.32
N PRO A 48 13.61 -5.39 -10.36
CA PRO A 48 13.01 -5.67 -9.04
C PRO A 48 12.46 -4.42 -8.37
N ALA A 49 11.41 -4.59 -7.59
CA ALA A 49 10.88 -3.51 -6.76
C ALA A 49 11.83 -3.24 -5.59
N LEU A 50 12.05 -1.97 -5.25
CA LEU A 50 12.90 -1.56 -4.14
C LEU A 50 12.06 -0.92 -3.04
N LEU A 51 12.27 -1.37 -1.81
CA LEU A 51 11.64 -0.80 -0.63
C LEU A 51 12.59 0.20 0.03
N PHE A 52 12.14 1.42 0.19
CA PHE A 52 12.80 2.46 0.97
C PHE A 52 11.99 2.71 2.25
N PHE A 53 12.55 2.42 3.42
CA PHE A 53 11.80 2.48 4.66
C PHE A 53 12.50 3.30 5.75
N LYS A 54 11.69 3.95 6.58
CA LYS A 54 12.13 4.68 7.77
C LYS A 54 11.91 3.83 9.03
N ARG A 55 10.82 3.08 9.08
CA ARG A 55 10.41 2.20 10.19
C ARG A 55 9.50 1.08 9.67
N PRO A 56 9.50 -0.12 10.29
CA PRO A 56 10.41 -0.58 11.35
C PRO A 56 11.84 -0.80 10.83
N ASN A 57 12.84 -0.79 11.71
CA ASN A 57 14.25 -0.90 11.35
C ASN A 57 14.74 -2.36 11.17
N ASN A 58 13.86 -3.34 11.35
CA ASN A 58 14.19 -4.78 11.29
C ASN A 58 13.82 -5.42 9.93
N ILE A 59 13.55 -4.63 8.91
CA ILE A 59 13.32 -5.15 7.55
C ILE A 59 14.67 -5.50 6.94
N THR A 60 14.81 -6.77 6.56
CA THR A 60 16.00 -7.29 5.87
C THR A 60 15.57 -7.84 4.52
N GLY A 61 16.36 -7.57 3.49
CA GLY A 61 16.10 -8.06 2.12
C GLY A 61 17.03 -7.39 1.12
N GLU A 62 17.34 -8.10 0.05
CA GLU A 62 18.29 -7.67 -0.98
C GLU A 62 17.92 -6.32 -1.62
N HIS A 63 16.63 -6.01 -1.70
CA HIS A 63 16.12 -4.79 -2.32
C HIS A 63 15.41 -3.88 -1.30
N SER A 64 15.89 -3.86 -0.05
CA SER A 64 15.32 -3.08 1.04
C SER A 64 16.36 -2.16 1.66
N PHE A 65 16.08 -0.86 1.67
CA PHE A 65 17.02 0.19 2.05
C PHE A 65 16.44 1.07 3.16
N SER A 66 17.17 1.20 4.25
CA SER A 66 16.81 2.15 5.30
C SER A 66 17.17 3.56 4.89
N ILE A 67 16.20 4.48 4.97
CA ILE A 67 16.39 5.89 4.65
C ILE A 67 15.92 6.79 5.79
N ARG A 68 16.49 7.99 5.88
CA ARG A 68 16.05 9.02 6.83
C ARG A 68 15.09 10.03 6.17
N LYS A 69 15.29 10.28 4.88
CA LYS A 69 14.53 11.26 4.10
C LYS A 69 14.36 10.77 2.65
N PRO A 70 13.27 11.14 1.96
CA PRO A 70 12.98 10.64 0.61
C PRO A 70 14.02 11.08 -0.43
N GLU A 71 14.78 12.15 -0.20
CA GLU A 71 15.84 12.62 -1.10
C GLU A 71 16.92 11.55 -1.34
N GLN A 72 17.12 10.63 -0.40
CA GLN A 72 18.07 9.52 -0.53
C GLN A 72 17.64 8.46 -1.57
N ILE A 73 16.36 8.46 -1.98
CA ILE A 73 15.85 7.50 -2.97
C ILE A 73 16.61 7.62 -4.28
N VAL A 74 16.81 8.84 -4.78
CA VAL A 74 17.46 9.08 -6.08
C VAL A 74 18.91 8.59 -6.07
N ASP A 75 19.64 8.84 -4.98
CA ASP A 75 21.03 8.40 -4.84
C ASP A 75 21.10 6.86 -4.82
N LEU A 76 20.23 6.23 -4.03
CA LEU A 76 20.15 4.77 -3.96
C LEU A 76 19.72 4.13 -5.29
N LEU A 77 18.82 4.74 -6.05
CA LEU A 77 18.47 4.26 -7.39
C LEU A 77 19.68 4.27 -8.33
N LYS A 78 20.49 5.34 -8.29
CA LYS A 78 21.74 5.46 -9.06
C LYS A 78 22.77 4.42 -8.63
N GLU A 79 22.95 4.20 -7.32
CA GLU A 79 23.86 3.18 -6.76
C GLU A 79 23.45 1.77 -7.20
N GLN A 80 22.15 1.51 -7.34
CA GLN A 80 21.61 0.24 -7.86
C GLN A 80 21.67 0.14 -9.40
N GLY A 81 22.21 1.13 -10.09
CA GLY A 81 22.32 1.15 -11.55
C GLY A 81 20.98 1.26 -12.28
N LEU A 82 19.94 1.75 -11.61
CA LEU A 82 18.62 1.90 -12.22
C LEU A 82 18.52 3.20 -13.02
N PRO A 83 17.93 3.16 -14.23
CA PRO A 83 17.68 4.38 -14.98
C PRO A 83 16.65 5.25 -14.25
N MET A 84 16.84 6.57 -14.35
CA MET A 84 15.80 7.50 -13.89
C MET A 84 14.58 7.40 -14.81
N PRO A 85 13.36 7.44 -14.24
CA PRO A 85 12.15 7.36 -15.03
C PRO A 85 11.97 8.64 -15.85
N THR A 86 11.44 8.50 -17.06
CA THR A 86 10.95 9.63 -17.87
C THR A 86 9.49 9.91 -17.56
N LYS A 87 8.74 8.88 -17.11
CA LYS A 87 7.36 9.03 -16.65
C LYS A 87 7.16 8.24 -15.36
N LEU A 88 6.88 8.96 -14.28
CA LEU A 88 6.72 8.43 -12.93
C LEU A 88 5.28 8.59 -12.45
N MET A 89 4.66 7.53 -11.93
CA MET A 89 3.39 7.67 -11.25
C MET A 89 3.56 7.79 -9.73
N LEU A 90 2.84 8.74 -9.14
CA LEU A 90 2.63 8.91 -7.71
C LEU A 90 1.16 8.69 -7.35
N GLU A 91 0.87 8.42 -6.09
CA GLU A 91 -0.50 8.25 -5.57
C GLU A 91 -1.15 9.61 -5.24
N GLY A 92 -1.48 10.37 -6.29
CA GLY A 92 -1.92 11.77 -6.18
C GLY A 92 -3.20 11.97 -5.36
N ASP A 93 -4.12 10.99 -5.32
CA ASP A 93 -5.36 11.07 -4.52
C ASP A 93 -5.12 10.72 -3.03
N GLU A 94 -4.00 10.09 -2.70
CA GLU A 94 -3.71 9.55 -1.35
C GLU A 94 -2.65 10.40 -0.63
N LEU A 95 -1.79 11.09 -1.37
CA LEU A 95 -0.70 11.89 -0.83
C LEU A 95 -1.18 13.30 -0.44
N PRO A 96 -0.78 13.80 0.73
CA PRO A 96 -0.89 15.24 1.00
C PRO A 96 -0.16 16.04 -0.09
N TYR A 97 -0.72 17.17 -0.50
CA TYR A 97 -0.18 17.99 -1.58
C TYR A 97 1.32 18.32 -1.42
N THR A 98 1.72 18.69 -0.20
CA THR A 98 3.13 19.02 0.10
C THR A 98 4.06 17.82 -0.13
N GLU A 99 3.64 16.62 0.27
CA GLU A 99 4.42 15.40 0.06
C GLU A 99 4.45 15.01 -1.41
N TYR A 100 3.34 15.17 -2.13
CA TYR A 100 3.29 14.96 -3.57
C TYR A 100 4.29 15.86 -4.29
N CYS A 101 4.28 17.16 -4.02
CA CYS A 101 5.23 18.12 -4.62
C CYS A 101 6.68 17.78 -4.26
N ARG A 102 6.94 17.40 -3.02
CA ARG A 102 8.27 16.99 -2.57
C ARG A 102 8.77 15.77 -3.32
N LEU A 103 7.94 14.71 -3.44
CA LEU A 103 8.33 13.50 -4.17
C LEU A 103 8.50 13.76 -5.67
N ALA A 104 7.62 14.56 -6.26
CA ALA A 104 7.75 14.96 -7.66
C ALA A 104 9.05 15.72 -7.93
N SER A 105 9.47 16.60 -7.03
CA SER A 105 10.72 17.37 -7.17
C SER A 105 11.99 16.53 -7.12
N LEU A 106 11.91 15.27 -6.65
CA LEU A 106 13.07 14.35 -6.69
C LEU A 106 13.38 13.85 -8.11
N PHE A 107 12.42 13.96 -9.02
CA PHE A 107 12.53 13.48 -10.40
C PHE A 107 12.23 14.62 -11.39
N PRO A 108 13.07 15.66 -11.44
CA PRO A 108 12.77 16.89 -12.18
C PRO A 108 12.63 16.70 -13.68
N GLU A 109 13.26 15.65 -14.24
CA GLU A 109 13.19 15.32 -15.66
C GLU A 109 12.01 14.39 -16.02
N ALA A 110 11.27 13.90 -15.00
CA ALA A 110 10.16 12.98 -15.22
C ALA A 110 8.83 13.72 -15.36
N GLU A 111 8.00 13.27 -16.29
CA GLU A 111 6.58 13.57 -16.29
C GLU A 111 5.93 12.85 -15.10
N VAL A 112 5.48 13.58 -14.08
CA VAL A 112 4.82 12.99 -12.91
C VAL A 112 3.32 12.96 -13.13
N VAL A 113 2.73 11.75 -13.02
CA VAL A 113 1.31 11.51 -13.22
C VAL A 113 0.63 10.92 -11.99
N ASN A 114 -0.69 11.14 -11.85
CA ASN A 114 -1.47 10.49 -10.82
C ASN A 114 -1.74 9.03 -11.18
N GLY A 115 -1.12 8.10 -10.45
CA GLY A 115 -1.27 6.65 -10.62
C GLY A 115 -2.33 6.00 -9.73
N THR A 116 -3.01 6.76 -8.87
CA THR A 116 -4.02 6.20 -7.95
C THR A 116 -5.14 5.44 -8.69
N PRO A 117 -5.71 5.95 -9.80
CA PRO A 117 -6.73 5.21 -10.55
C PRO A 117 -6.22 3.88 -11.10
N LEU A 118 -4.96 3.85 -11.58
CA LEU A 118 -4.32 2.64 -12.11
C LEU A 118 -4.16 1.57 -11.03
N ILE A 119 -3.69 1.94 -9.83
CA ILE A 119 -3.56 1.01 -8.72
C ILE A 119 -4.94 0.51 -8.26
N ARG A 120 -5.95 1.39 -8.19
CA ARG A 120 -7.34 0.99 -7.89
C ARG A 120 -7.87 0.00 -8.93
N GLN A 121 -7.60 0.21 -10.20
CA GLN A 121 -7.94 -0.73 -11.27
C GLN A 121 -7.24 -2.08 -11.09
N ALA A 122 -5.95 -2.11 -10.76
CA ALA A 122 -5.23 -3.34 -10.47
C ALA A 122 -5.86 -4.13 -9.31
N ARG A 123 -6.35 -3.44 -8.28
CA ARG A 123 -6.97 -4.02 -7.08
C ARG A 123 -8.45 -4.36 -7.24
N SER A 124 -9.11 -3.92 -8.31
CA SER A 124 -10.55 -4.13 -8.51
C SER A 124 -10.93 -5.61 -8.66
N VAL A 125 -10.16 -6.36 -9.43
CA VAL A 125 -10.36 -7.81 -9.63
C VAL A 125 -9.46 -8.56 -8.64
N LYS A 126 -10.10 -9.32 -7.73
CA LYS A 126 -9.44 -10.04 -6.63
C LYS A 126 -8.89 -11.38 -7.10
N THR A 127 -7.77 -11.77 -6.53
CA THR A 127 -7.18 -13.10 -6.72
C THR A 127 -7.90 -14.14 -5.87
N PRO A 128 -7.75 -15.44 -6.14
CA PRO A 128 -8.31 -16.50 -5.29
C PRO A 128 -7.84 -16.38 -3.84
N VAL A 129 -6.60 -16.00 -3.59
CA VAL A 129 -6.06 -15.78 -2.24
C VAL A 129 -6.76 -14.62 -1.55
N GLU A 130 -6.97 -13.50 -2.24
CA GLU A 130 -7.70 -12.35 -1.71
C GLU A 130 -9.17 -12.70 -1.41
N ILE A 131 -9.81 -13.46 -2.29
CA ILE A 131 -11.20 -13.92 -2.07
C ILE A 131 -11.29 -14.77 -0.80
N GLU A 132 -10.33 -15.65 -0.57
CA GLU A 132 -10.31 -16.47 0.65
C GLU A 132 -10.09 -15.60 1.91
N MET A 133 -9.23 -14.59 1.85
CA MET A 133 -9.06 -13.63 2.95
C MET A 133 -10.36 -12.87 3.23
N PHE A 134 -11.08 -12.43 2.20
CA PHE A 134 -12.39 -11.79 2.36
C PHE A 134 -13.42 -12.72 2.99
N ARG A 135 -13.46 -14.00 2.59
CA ARG A 135 -14.36 -15.00 3.20
C ARG A 135 -14.10 -15.18 4.68
N ARG A 136 -12.82 -15.30 5.08
CA ARG A 136 -12.42 -15.42 6.49
C ARG A 136 -12.82 -14.19 7.29
N SER A 137 -12.55 -13.01 6.76
CA SER A 137 -12.98 -11.75 7.38
C SER A 137 -14.50 -11.67 7.51
N GLY A 138 -15.25 -12.06 6.46
CA GLY A 138 -16.71 -12.10 6.49
C GLY A 138 -17.28 -13.04 7.55
N ILE A 139 -16.67 -14.22 7.72
CA ILE A 139 -17.07 -15.19 8.77
C ILE A 139 -16.80 -14.60 10.17
N ALA A 140 -15.64 -13.93 10.37
CA ALA A 140 -15.30 -13.30 11.64
C ALA A 140 -16.30 -12.18 11.98
N HIS A 141 -16.64 -11.34 11.00
CA HIS A 141 -17.65 -10.30 11.16
C HIS A 141 -19.02 -10.88 11.48
N ALA A 142 -19.49 -11.91 10.74
CA ALA A 142 -20.78 -12.52 11.00
C ALA A 142 -20.89 -13.05 12.44
N LYS A 143 -19.86 -13.76 12.92
CA LYS A 143 -19.80 -14.23 14.32
C LYS A 143 -19.85 -13.12 15.34
N ALA A 144 -19.21 -11.98 15.07
CA ALA A 144 -19.28 -10.82 15.95
C ALA A 144 -20.68 -10.21 15.94
N TYR A 145 -21.30 -10.05 14.77
CA TYR A 145 -22.67 -9.53 14.63
C TYR A 145 -23.71 -10.40 15.34
N GLU A 146 -23.61 -11.73 15.27
CA GLU A 146 -24.50 -12.66 15.98
C GLU A 146 -24.49 -12.46 17.50
N GLN A 147 -23.38 -11.95 18.06
CA GLN A 147 -23.22 -11.72 19.49
C GLN A 147 -23.70 -10.32 19.94
N ILE A 148 -23.97 -9.39 19.02
CA ILE A 148 -24.40 -8.02 19.36
C ILE A 148 -25.60 -7.98 20.31
N PRO A 149 -26.68 -8.78 20.10
CA PRO A 149 -27.82 -8.78 21.02
C PRO A 149 -27.47 -9.16 22.47
N SER A 150 -26.41 -9.95 22.67
CA SER A 150 -25.98 -10.38 24.02
C SER A 150 -25.20 -9.33 24.79
N VAL A 151 -24.63 -8.35 24.11
CA VAL A 151 -23.83 -7.28 24.74
C VAL A 151 -24.60 -5.96 24.87
N TYR A 152 -25.68 -5.79 24.10
CA TYR A 152 -26.53 -4.61 24.20
C TYR A 152 -27.31 -4.61 25.52
N ARG A 153 -27.31 -3.48 26.22
CA ARG A 153 -28.09 -3.23 27.43
C ARG A 153 -28.81 -1.88 27.31
N PRO A 154 -30.11 -1.81 27.63
CA PRO A 154 -30.82 -0.54 27.66
C PRO A 154 -30.10 0.49 28.53
N GLY A 155 -30.00 1.71 28.03
CA GLY A 155 -29.29 2.80 28.72
C GLY A 155 -27.80 2.91 28.41
N MET A 156 -27.24 1.99 27.61
CA MET A 156 -25.87 2.18 27.10
C MET A 156 -25.80 3.39 26.18
N THR A 157 -24.70 4.12 26.29
CA THR A 157 -24.33 5.13 25.31
C THR A 157 -23.85 4.48 24.01
N ASP A 158 -23.83 5.21 22.92
CA ASP A 158 -23.27 4.78 21.63
C ASP A 158 -21.78 4.41 21.75
N ILE A 159 -21.02 5.14 22.60
CA ILE A 159 -19.61 4.87 22.88
C ILE A 159 -19.45 3.51 23.57
N GLU A 160 -20.20 3.24 24.63
CA GLU A 160 -20.15 1.96 25.37
C GLU A 160 -20.51 0.79 24.44
N PHE A 161 -21.54 0.97 23.61
CA PHE A 161 -21.93 -0.05 22.64
C PHE A 161 -20.87 -0.28 21.57
N SER A 162 -20.25 0.77 21.04
CA SER A 162 -19.13 0.67 20.07
C SER A 162 -17.94 -0.09 20.65
N ILE A 163 -17.58 0.15 21.92
CA ILE A 163 -16.49 -0.56 22.61
C ILE A 163 -16.79 -2.07 22.68
N GLU A 164 -18.04 -2.46 23.02
CA GLU A 164 -18.40 -3.86 23.06
C GLU A 164 -18.35 -4.52 21.67
N ILE A 165 -18.80 -3.84 20.62
CA ILE A 165 -18.70 -4.35 19.24
C ILE A 165 -17.22 -4.50 18.85
N GLU A 166 -16.37 -3.52 19.12
CA GLU A 166 -14.94 -3.60 18.85
C GLU A 166 -14.29 -4.78 19.60
N ARG A 167 -14.66 -4.99 20.87
CA ARG A 167 -14.22 -6.14 21.65
C ARG A 167 -14.59 -7.46 20.98
N LEU A 168 -15.85 -7.61 20.54
CA LEU A 168 -16.31 -8.79 19.83
C LEU A 168 -15.52 -9.04 18.54
N MET A 169 -15.27 -8.01 17.74
CA MET A 169 -14.47 -8.08 16.51
C MET A 169 -13.04 -8.53 16.80
N ARG A 170 -12.39 -7.94 17.80
CA ARG A 170 -11.02 -8.30 18.20
C ARG A 170 -10.92 -9.75 18.69
N LEU A 171 -11.93 -10.26 19.40
CA LEU A 171 -11.99 -11.67 19.82
C LEU A 171 -12.12 -12.66 18.65
N GLN A 172 -12.60 -12.19 17.49
CA GLN A 172 -12.64 -12.98 16.25
C GLN A 172 -11.36 -12.81 15.40
N GLY A 173 -10.39 -12.04 15.85
CA GLY A 173 -9.13 -11.81 15.15
C GLY A 173 -9.16 -10.68 14.11
N CYS A 174 -10.11 -9.77 14.23
CA CYS A 174 -10.22 -8.56 13.39
C CYS A 174 -9.44 -7.37 13.98
#